data_04ee3d88f13ec979874400f1a0988521
#
_entry.id   04ee3d88f13ec979874400f1a0988521
#
_cell.length_a   1.000
_cell.length_b   1.000
_cell.length_c   1.000
_cell.angle_alpha   90.00
_cell.angle_beta   90.00
_cell.angle_gamma   90.00
#
_symmetry.space_group_name_H-M   'P 1'
#
loop_
_entity.id
_entity.type
_entity.pdbx_description
1 polymer ?
#
loop_
_entity_poly.entity_id
_entity_poly.type
_entity_poly.pdbx_seq_one_letter_code
_entity_poly.pdbx_strand_id
1 'polypeptide(L)'
;MNENLQIAIVASLEAGKAIMQVCNTAFDVEYKDDKSPLTEADKRANDIINSYLIPTLIPIISEENKQIDYDVRKNWKTCWIVDPVDGTKEFIKRNGEFTVNIALVTDDKPILGVIYVPATKFLYFADVNLKKAYKTELDVHDTTIKEVLAK
;
A
#
# COMPACT_ATOMS: atom_id res chain seq x y z
N MET A 1 -3.65 -15.92 -11.13
CA MET A 1 -3.02 -15.03 -10.13
C MET A 1 -3.68 -15.24 -8.79
N ASN A 2 -2.89 -15.28 -7.75
CA ASN A 2 -3.37 -15.44 -6.37
C ASN A 2 -4.37 -14.32 -6.02
N GLU A 3 -5.49 -14.68 -5.42
CA GLU A 3 -6.56 -13.74 -5.05
C GLU A 3 -6.06 -12.66 -4.06
N ASN A 4 -5.27 -13.05 -3.07
CA ASN A 4 -4.70 -12.10 -2.11
C ASN A 4 -3.74 -11.11 -2.78
N LEU A 5 -2.99 -11.54 -3.80
CA LEU A 5 -2.13 -10.63 -4.57
C LEU A 5 -2.98 -9.62 -5.36
N GLN A 6 -4.08 -10.05 -5.95
CA GLN A 6 -5.02 -9.16 -6.63
C GLN A 6 -5.59 -8.12 -5.67
N ILE A 7 -6.03 -8.54 -4.49
CA ILE A 7 -6.55 -7.64 -3.45
C ILE A 7 -5.48 -6.61 -3.05
N ALA A 8 -4.24 -7.05 -2.82
CA ALA A 8 -3.16 -6.15 -2.45
C ALA A 8 -2.83 -5.13 -3.55
N ILE A 9 -2.87 -5.55 -4.82
CA ILE A 9 -2.66 -4.64 -5.95
C ILE A 9 -3.78 -3.58 -5.97
N VAL A 10 -5.05 -3.98 -5.90
CA VAL A 10 -6.18 -3.04 -5.86
C VAL A 10 -6.03 -2.04 -4.72
N ALA A 11 -5.78 -2.57 -3.53
CA ALA A 11 -5.64 -1.74 -2.33
C ALA A 11 -4.54 -0.69 -2.51
N SER A 12 -3.39 -1.09 -3.06
CA SER A 12 -2.26 -0.17 -3.29
C SER A 12 -2.58 0.91 -4.33
N LEU A 13 -3.30 0.56 -5.40
CA LEU A 13 -3.70 1.52 -6.43
C LEU A 13 -4.70 2.54 -5.90
N GLU A 14 -5.71 2.09 -5.18
CA GLU A 14 -6.72 2.98 -4.60
C GLU A 14 -6.12 3.87 -3.49
N ALA A 15 -5.23 3.33 -2.67
CA ALA A 15 -4.48 4.11 -1.69
C ALA A 15 -3.61 5.17 -2.38
N GLY A 16 -2.93 4.81 -3.46
CA GLY A 16 -2.10 5.72 -4.24
C GLY A 16 -2.88 6.90 -4.83
N LYS A 17 -4.11 6.66 -5.30
CA LYS A 17 -5.00 7.74 -5.77
C LYS A 17 -5.29 8.74 -4.65
N ALA A 18 -5.62 8.26 -3.46
CA ALA A 18 -5.89 9.12 -2.30
C ALA A 18 -4.64 9.92 -1.88
N ILE A 19 -3.47 9.30 -1.88
CA ILE A 19 -2.21 9.99 -1.59
C ILE A 19 -1.95 11.11 -2.59
N MET A 20 -2.14 10.86 -3.87
CA MET A 20 -1.93 11.88 -4.91
C MET A 20 -2.95 13.01 -4.83
N GLN A 21 -4.19 12.73 -4.43
CA GLN A 21 -5.18 13.79 -4.17
C GLN A 21 -4.70 14.73 -3.06
N VAL A 22 -4.22 14.18 -1.94
CA VAL A 22 -3.65 14.99 -0.86
C VAL A 22 -2.42 15.76 -1.33
N CYS A 23 -1.50 15.10 -2.03
CA CYS A 23 -0.28 15.71 -2.55
C CYS A 23 -0.60 16.90 -3.47
N ASN A 24 -1.59 16.76 -4.36
CA ASN A 24 -1.96 17.80 -5.33
C ASN A 24 -2.74 18.97 -4.70
N THR A 25 -3.48 18.72 -3.61
CA THR A 25 -4.30 19.76 -2.96
C THR A 25 -3.56 20.49 -1.84
N ALA A 26 -2.46 19.96 -1.34
CA ALA A 26 -1.71 20.50 -0.20
C ALA A 26 -0.68 21.57 -0.59
N PHE A 27 -0.67 22.05 -1.83
CA PHE A 27 0.38 22.93 -2.37
C PHE A 27 0.55 24.24 -1.63
N ASP A 28 -0.55 24.83 -1.13
CA ASP A 28 -0.56 26.17 -0.54
C ASP A 28 -1.04 26.18 0.92
N VAL A 29 -1.19 25.01 1.54
CA VAL A 29 -1.72 24.91 2.90
C VAL A 29 -0.62 24.55 3.87
N GLU A 30 -0.23 25.50 4.72
CA GLU A 30 0.55 25.21 5.91
C GLU A 30 -0.38 24.62 6.96
N TYR A 31 -0.17 23.34 7.28
CA TYR A 31 -0.87 22.72 8.40
C TYR A 31 -0.12 22.99 9.69
N LYS A 32 -0.84 23.58 10.63
CA LYS A 32 -0.44 23.68 12.03
C LYS A 32 -1.01 22.46 12.75
N ASP A 33 -0.21 21.79 13.56
CA ASP A 33 -0.57 20.60 14.34
C ASP A 33 -0.56 19.28 13.53
N ASP A 34 -1.16 18.22 14.11
CA ASP A 34 -1.21 16.84 13.60
C ASP A 34 -2.02 16.67 12.30
N LYS A 35 -2.48 17.76 11.68
CA LYS A 35 -3.21 17.77 10.42
C LYS A 35 -2.32 18.08 9.21
N SER A 36 -1.06 17.64 9.25
CA SER A 36 -0.17 17.80 8.10
C SER A 36 -0.68 17.02 6.90
N PRO A 37 -0.33 17.43 5.66
CA PRO A 37 -0.64 16.66 4.46
C PRO A 37 -0.14 15.22 4.53
N LEU A 38 1.02 15.00 5.13
CA LEU A 38 1.56 13.66 5.34
C LEU A 38 0.65 12.83 6.25
N THR A 39 0.21 13.39 7.39
CA THR A 39 -0.71 12.70 8.31
C THR A 39 -2.03 12.36 7.63
N GLU A 40 -2.58 13.27 6.84
CA GLU A 40 -3.81 13.03 6.08
C GLU A 40 -3.62 11.95 5.02
N ALA A 41 -2.51 11.97 4.28
CA ALA A 41 -2.19 10.96 3.28
C ALA A 41 -2.04 9.58 3.91
N ASP A 42 -1.28 9.47 5.01
CA ASP A 42 -1.12 8.23 5.76
C ASP A 42 -2.45 7.66 6.22
N LYS A 43 -3.27 8.50 6.85
CA LYS A 43 -4.58 8.08 7.36
C LYS A 43 -5.50 7.59 6.25
N ARG A 44 -5.65 8.37 5.19
CA ARG A 44 -6.54 8.03 4.07
C ARG A 44 -6.08 6.76 3.36
N ALA A 45 -4.78 6.64 3.10
CA ALA A 45 -4.21 5.45 2.48
C ALA A 45 -4.42 4.22 3.37
N ASN A 46 -4.16 4.34 4.66
CA ASN A 46 -4.34 3.25 5.61
C ASN A 46 -5.80 2.80 5.70
N ASP A 47 -6.73 3.73 5.79
CA ASP A 47 -8.17 3.42 5.83
C ASP A 47 -8.63 2.67 4.58
N ILE A 48 -8.16 3.09 3.40
CA ILE A 48 -8.47 2.41 2.13
C ILE A 48 -7.87 1.00 2.11
N ILE A 49 -6.60 0.85 2.45
CA ILE A 49 -5.94 -0.46 2.47
C ILE A 49 -6.66 -1.40 3.44
N ASN A 50 -6.97 -0.95 4.65
CA ASN A 50 -7.72 -1.74 5.62
C ASN A 50 -9.08 -2.18 5.07
N SER A 51 -9.78 -1.33 4.32
CA SER A 51 -11.08 -1.68 3.74
C SER A 51 -11.01 -2.86 2.77
N TYR A 52 -9.89 -3.04 2.09
CA TYR A 52 -9.64 -4.19 1.20
C TYR A 52 -9.10 -5.41 1.94
N LEU A 53 -8.28 -5.24 2.96
CA LEU A 53 -7.60 -6.34 3.64
C LEU A 53 -8.41 -6.96 4.78
N ILE A 54 -9.23 -6.19 5.49
CA ILE A 54 -10.07 -6.70 6.59
C ILE A 54 -10.97 -7.86 6.14
N PRO A 55 -11.66 -7.78 4.97
CA PRO A 55 -12.49 -8.89 4.50
C PRO A 55 -11.73 -10.20 4.23
N THR A 56 -10.41 -10.17 4.12
CA THR A 56 -9.62 -11.41 3.95
C THR A 56 -9.56 -12.25 5.23
N LEU A 57 -9.95 -11.68 6.37
CA LEU A 57 -9.88 -12.30 7.70
C LEU A 57 -8.46 -12.66 8.14
N ILE A 58 -7.46 -12.09 7.49
CA ILE A 58 -6.04 -12.24 7.85
C ILE A 58 -5.64 -11.03 8.69
N PRO A 59 -4.95 -11.21 9.83
CA PRO A 59 -4.48 -10.09 10.66
C PRO A 59 -3.61 -9.11 9.88
N ILE A 60 -3.69 -7.84 10.25
CA ILE A 60 -2.99 -6.74 9.58
C ILE A 60 -2.06 -6.04 10.58
N ILE A 61 -0.79 -5.92 10.22
CA ILE A 61 0.19 -5.05 10.88
C ILE A 61 0.42 -3.87 9.96
N SER A 62 0.02 -2.69 10.41
CA SER A 62 0.26 -1.43 9.70
C SER A 62 0.83 -0.41 10.66
N GLU A 63 1.73 0.47 10.18
CA GLU A 63 2.27 1.55 11.01
C GLU A 63 1.18 2.44 11.60
N GLU A 64 0.08 2.63 10.88
CA GLU A 64 -1.03 3.51 11.26
C GLU A 64 -2.13 2.80 12.07
N ASN A 65 -2.08 1.48 12.20
CA ASN A 65 -3.02 0.73 13.00
C ASN A 65 -2.56 0.65 14.47
N LYS A 66 -3.53 0.48 15.38
CA LYS A 66 -3.20 0.19 16.76
C LYS A 66 -2.32 -1.04 16.85
N GLN A 67 -1.21 -0.91 17.57
CA GLN A 67 -0.29 -2.01 17.79
C GLN A 67 -0.96 -3.11 18.64
N ILE A 68 -0.84 -4.34 18.17
CA ILE A 68 -1.32 -5.53 18.88
C ILE A 68 -0.16 -6.13 19.65
N ASP A 69 -0.42 -6.56 20.90
CA ASP A 69 0.61 -7.12 21.76
C ASP A 69 1.34 -8.29 21.08
N TYR A 70 2.65 -8.33 21.27
CA TYR A 70 3.48 -9.40 20.72
C TYR A 70 3.00 -10.80 21.13
N ASP A 71 2.52 -10.97 22.37
CA ASP A 71 2.00 -12.26 22.85
C ASP A 71 0.81 -12.78 22.04
N VAL A 72 0.04 -11.88 21.42
CA VAL A 72 -1.02 -12.25 20.47
C VAL A 72 -0.44 -12.49 19.07
N ARG A 73 0.38 -11.55 18.58
CA ARG A 73 0.94 -11.60 17.22
C ARG A 73 1.83 -12.83 16.97
N LYS A 74 2.60 -13.26 17.95
CA LYS A 74 3.49 -14.41 17.81
C LYS A 74 2.78 -15.71 17.44
N ASN A 75 1.47 -15.80 17.71
CA ASN A 75 0.65 -16.95 17.37
C ASN A 75 0.08 -16.91 15.95
N TRP A 76 0.24 -15.80 15.23
CA TRP A 76 -0.24 -15.67 13.88
C TRP A 76 0.67 -16.42 12.90
N LYS A 77 0.06 -17.32 12.14
CA LYS A 77 0.77 -18.02 11.07
C LYS A 77 0.95 -17.10 9.86
N THR A 78 -0.07 -16.32 9.57
CA THR A 78 -0.14 -15.45 8.38
C THR A 78 -0.61 -14.06 8.80
N CYS A 79 0.01 -13.03 8.26
CA CYS A 79 -0.41 -11.65 8.48
C CYS A 79 -0.05 -10.76 7.28
N TRP A 80 -0.82 -9.69 7.12
CA TRP A 80 -0.47 -8.59 6.24
C TRP A 80 0.50 -7.64 6.94
N ILE A 81 1.50 -7.17 6.22
CA ILE A 81 2.40 -6.10 6.67
C ILE A 81 2.25 -4.94 5.68
N VAL A 82 1.89 -3.77 6.20
CA VAL A 82 1.53 -2.60 5.41
C VAL A 82 2.32 -1.37 5.86
N ASP A 83 2.90 -0.67 4.90
CA ASP A 83 3.35 0.70 5.06
C ASP A 83 2.56 1.57 4.05
N PRO A 84 1.57 2.34 4.51
CA PRO A 84 0.70 3.09 3.62
C PRO A 84 1.41 4.17 2.81
N VAL A 85 2.39 4.84 3.42
CA VAL A 85 3.25 5.84 2.78
C VAL A 85 4.67 5.65 3.26
N ASP A 86 5.46 4.92 2.48
CA ASP A 86 6.89 4.75 2.71
C ASP A 86 7.66 5.87 1.99
N GLY A 87 8.58 6.49 2.69
CA GLY A 87 9.32 7.64 2.18
C GLY A 87 8.70 8.97 2.61
N THR A 88 8.57 9.19 3.92
CA THR A 88 7.99 10.42 4.47
C THR A 88 8.76 11.67 4.07
N LYS A 89 10.09 11.59 4.01
CA LYS A 89 10.94 12.70 3.55
C LYS A 89 10.68 13.02 2.07
N GLU A 90 10.54 12.00 1.26
CA GLU A 90 10.26 12.11 -0.18
C GLU A 90 8.87 12.72 -0.42
N PHE A 91 7.88 12.33 0.39
CA PHE A 91 6.55 12.94 0.34
C PHE A 91 6.60 14.43 0.68
N ILE A 92 7.29 14.81 1.75
CA ILE A 92 7.44 16.21 2.19
C ILE A 92 8.18 17.02 1.13
N LYS A 93 9.24 16.47 0.54
CA LYS A 93 10.01 17.12 -0.53
C LYS A 93 9.29 17.12 -1.87
N ARG A 94 8.22 16.36 -2.01
CA ARG A 94 7.42 16.22 -3.24
C ARG A 94 8.25 15.78 -4.44
N ASN A 95 9.22 14.89 -4.22
CA ASN A 95 10.07 14.36 -5.30
C ASN A 95 9.48 13.12 -6.00
N GLY A 96 8.31 12.63 -5.54
CA GLY A 96 7.60 11.50 -6.17
C GLY A 96 8.15 10.13 -5.85
N GLU A 97 9.12 10.01 -4.96
CA GLU A 97 9.78 8.73 -4.63
C GLU A 97 9.14 7.96 -3.46
N PHE A 98 8.01 8.42 -2.94
CA PHE A 98 7.25 7.70 -1.92
C PHE A 98 6.46 6.54 -2.52
N THR A 99 6.25 5.49 -1.74
CA THR A 99 5.61 4.25 -2.18
C THR A 99 4.54 3.76 -1.22
N VAL A 100 3.62 2.94 -1.74
CA VAL A 100 2.70 2.10 -0.95
C VAL A 100 3.25 0.69 -0.94
N ASN A 101 3.47 0.11 0.23
CA ASN A 101 4.03 -1.23 0.38
C ASN A 101 3.05 -2.15 1.11
N ILE A 102 2.73 -3.28 0.50
CA ILE A 102 1.85 -4.31 1.08
C ILE A 102 2.51 -5.67 0.86
N ALA A 103 2.66 -6.43 1.92
CA ALA A 103 3.19 -7.80 1.87
C ALA A 103 2.30 -8.76 2.65
N LEU A 104 2.21 -9.99 2.19
CA LEU A 104 1.64 -11.10 2.95
C LEU A 104 2.77 -12.01 3.42
N VAL A 105 2.80 -12.28 4.71
CA VAL A 105 3.83 -13.09 5.36
C VAL A 105 3.20 -14.33 5.95
N THR A 106 3.77 -15.48 5.67
CA THR A 106 3.38 -16.78 6.25
C THR A 106 4.62 -17.49 6.77
N ASP A 107 4.54 -18.01 8.00
CA ASP A 107 5.64 -18.71 8.66
C ASP A 107 6.96 -17.88 8.62
N ASP A 108 6.87 -16.60 8.98
CA ASP A 108 7.96 -15.65 9.03
C ASP A 108 8.63 -15.35 7.66
N LYS A 109 7.98 -15.72 6.55
CA LYS A 109 8.49 -15.48 5.19
C LYS A 109 7.49 -14.72 4.34
N PRO A 110 7.91 -13.69 3.62
CA PRO A 110 7.03 -13.05 2.66
C PRO A 110 6.68 -14.01 1.52
N ILE A 111 5.40 -14.13 1.20
CA ILE A 111 4.90 -15.01 0.14
C ILE A 111 4.36 -14.24 -1.05
N LEU A 112 3.99 -13.00 -0.85
CA LEU A 112 3.69 -12.05 -1.93
C LEU A 112 3.98 -10.62 -1.47
N GLY A 113 4.17 -9.74 -2.41
CA GLY A 113 4.42 -8.34 -2.13
C GLY A 113 4.00 -7.44 -3.27
N VAL A 114 3.64 -6.21 -2.91
CA VAL A 114 3.28 -5.15 -3.84
C VAL A 114 3.97 -3.86 -3.39
N ILE A 115 4.62 -3.20 -4.34
CA ILE A 115 5.15 -1.83 -4.18
C ILE A 115 4.57 -0.99 -5.30
N TYR A 116 3.85 0.06 -4.94
CA TYR A 116 3.30 1.00 -5.91
C TYR A 116 3.89 2.39 -5.70
N VAL A 117 4.31 3.02 -6.79
CA VAL A 117 4.85 4.39 -6.80
C VAL A 117 3.78 5.30 -7.40
N PRO A 118 2.95 5.97 -6.57
CA PRO A 118 1.79 6.71 -7.07
C PRO A 118 2.12 7.84 -8.04
N ALA A 119 3.23 8.53 -7.83
CA ALA A 119 3.61 9.68 -8.66
C ALA A 119 4.04 9.28 -10.08
N THR A 120 4.69 8.14 -10.24
CA THR A 120 5.18 7.64 -11.53
C THR A 120 4.31 6.55 -12.13
N LYS A 121 3.38 6.02 -11.34
CA LYS A 121 2.49 4.90 -11.70
C LYS A 121 3.21 3.59 -12.00
N PHE A 122 4.42 3.42 -11.51
CA PHE A 122 5.09 2.12 -11.55
C PHE A 122 4.54 1.19 -10.46
N LEU A 123 4.19 0.00 -10.88
CA LEU A 123 3.72 -1.09 -10.02
C LEU A 123 4.70 -2.24 -10.07
N TYR A 124 5.15 -2.67 -8.90
CA TYR A 124 6.00 -3.85 -8.72
C TYR A 124 5.23 -4.86 -7.88
N PHE A 125 5.17 -6.09 -8.31
CA PHE A 125 4.53 -7.14 -7.53
C PHE A 125 5.19 -8.50 -7.77
N ALA A 126 5.10 -9.36 -6.78
CA ALA A 126 5.72 -10.69 -6.82
C ALA A 126 4.86 -11.73 -6.13
N ASP A 127 4.91 -12.94 -6.65
CA ASP A 127 4.39 -14.15 -6.04
C ASP A 127 5.55 -15.12 -5.85
N VAL A 128 5.94 -15.33 -4.58
CA VAL A 128 7.10 -16.16 -4.23
C VAL A 128 6.87 -17.63 -4.56
N ASN A 129 5.64 -18.11 -4.38
CA ASN A 129 5.30 -19.50 -4.68
C ASN A 129 5.42 -19.81 -6.18
N LEU A 130 5.12 -18.83 -7.02
CA LEU A 130 5.29 -18.95 -8.48
C LEU A 130 6.70 -18.58 -8.94
N LYS A 131 7.55 -18.06 -8.02
CA LYS A 131 8.90 -17.54 -8.34
C LYS A 131 8.88 -16.50 -9.45
N LYS A 132 7.88 -15.61 -9.42
CA LYS A 132 7.67 -14.57 -10.43
C LYS A 132 7.58 -13.20 -9.79
N ALA A 133 8.28 -12.25 -10.41
CA ALA A 133 8.20 -10.84 -10.08
C ALA A 133 7.96 -10.03 -11.36
N TYR A 134 7.17 -8.99 -11.23
CA TYR A 134 6.73 -8.16 -12.35
C TYR A 134 6.95 -6.68 -12.04
N LYS A 135 7.19 -5.93 -13.09
CA LYS A 135 7.19 -4.47 -13.09
C LYS A 135 6.33 -4.02 -14.26
N THR A 136 5.41 -3.11 -14.00
CA THR A 136 4.60 -2.50 -15.06
C THR A 136 4.40 -1.01 -14.78
N GLU A 137 4.29 -0.21 -15.82
CA GLU A 137 3.84 1.18 -15.74
C GLU A 137 2.36 1.21 -16.11
N LEU A 138 1.56 1.83 -15.23
CA LEU A 138 0.14 1.95 -15.47
C LEU A 138 -0.15 3.14 -16.38
N ASP A 139 -0.99 2.94 -17.38
CA ASP A 139 -1.46 4.03 -18.22
C ASP A 139 -2.50 4.88 -17.46
N VAL A 140 -2.59 6.15 -17.81
CA VAL A 140 -3.60 7.08 -17.28
C VAL A 140 -5.03 6.58 -17.58
N HIS A 141 -5.15 5.75 -18.61
CA HIS A 141 -6.42 5.17 -19.07
C HIS A 141 -6.68 3.74 -18.55
N ASP A 142 -5.71 3.12 -17.86
CA ASP A 142 -5.92 1.81 -17.24
C ASP A 142 -6.89 1.97 -16.07
N THR A 143 -8.17 1.93 -16.39
CA THR A 143 -9.26 2.16 -15.44
C THR A 143 -9.67 0.91 -14.69
N THR A 144 -9.18 -0.25 -15.11
CA THR A 144 -9.51 -1.52 -14.48
C THR A 144 -8.29 -2.40 -14.25
N ILE A 145 -8.30 -3.03 -13.10
CA ILE A 145 -7.31 -4.03 -12.72
C ILE A 145 -7.28 -5.20 -13.70
N LYS A 146 -8.40 -5.50 -14.35
CA LYS A 146 -8.43 -6.53 -15.39
C LYS A 146 -7.44 -6.26 -16.51
N GLU A 147 -7.24 -4.99 -16.88
CA GLU A 147 -6.28 -4.60 -17.91
C GLU A 147 -4.84 -4.72 -17.41
N VAL A 148 -4.60 -4.37 -16.13
CA VAL A 148 -3.28 -4.53 -15.50
C VAL A 148 -2.91 -6.00 -15.36
N LEU A 149 -3.86 -6.85 -15.01
CA LEU A 149 -3.64 -8.27 -14.79
C LEU A 149 -3.66 -9.10 -16.09
N ALA A 150 -4.13 -8.53 -17.20
CA ALA A 150 -4.12 -9.18 -18.52
C ALA A 150 -2.77 -9.06 -19.25
N LYS A 151 -1.86 -8.26 -18.73
CA LYS A 151 -0.49 -8.11 -19.26
C LYS A 151 0.45 -9.12 -18.61
#